data_b7039e9de0bad2fbf5d5eb9f63ffa864
#
_entry.id   b7039e9de0bad2fbf5d5eb9f63ffa864
#
_cell.length_a   1.000
_cell.length_b   1.000
_cell.length_c   1.000
_cell.angle_alpha   90.00
_cell.angle_beta   90.00
_cell.angle_gamma   90.00
#
_symmetry.space_group_name_H-M   'P 1'
#
loop_
_entity.id
_entity.type
_entity.pdbx_description
1 polymer ?
#
loop_
_entity_poly.entity_id
_entity_poly.type
_entity_poly.pdbx_seq_one_letter_code
_entity_poly.pdbx_strand_id
1 'polypeptide(L)'
;TFQGDDHARILDLELNMHATHEDLIFEEFKDGFVGIRTHPDLRLTASPKYGVKKVYGKARNSEGGEGKGIWGKRADWVHYYGAIEGKQAGIAFMSHPSNLTRKAEKSWWHARDYGLISANPFAPEKIGGDGEYRLPKGQSLKLRYRFVFHRGPAKDAKIAEHFTHFAKDPGHPTSIMPSHPGYPEDYLSQNKK
;
A
#
# COMPACT_ATOMS: atom_id res chain seq x y z
N THR A 1 3.52 -12.04 -7.00
CA THR A 1 4.54 -12.24 -8.05
C THR A 1 5.73 -11.32 -7.81
N PHE A 2 6.93 -11.80 -8.05
CA PHE A 2 8.17 -11.03 -8.00
C PHE A 2 8.84 -11.02 -9.38
N GLN A 3 9.16 -9.83 -9.90
CA GLN A 3 9.81 -9.63 -11.19
C GLN A 3 10.88 -8.57 -11.05
N GLY A 4 11.85 -8.52 -11.94
CA GLY A 4 12.84 -7.45 -11.94
C GLY A 4 13.97 -7.62 -12.94
N ASP A 5 14.71 -6.54 -13.11
CA ASP A 5 15.95 -6.43 -13.86
C ASP A 5 17.04 -5.77 -13.00
N ASP A 6 18.12 -5.32 -13.61
CA ASP A 6 19.21 -4.65 -12.87
C ASP A 6 18.83 -3.26 -12.34
N HIS A 7 17.76 -2.66 -12.83
CA HIS A 7 17.33 -1.30 -12.47
C HIS A 7 16.15 -1.30 -11.49
N ALA A 8 15.24 -2.26 -11.62
CA ALA A 8 14.03 -2.32 -10.80
C ALA A 8 13.69 -3.74 -10.34
N ARG A 9 13.05 -3.83 -9.17
CA ARG A 9 12.41 -5.03 -8.64
C ARG A 9 10.94 -4.71 -8.41
N ILE A 10 10.07 -5.58 -8.91
CA ILE A 10 8.62 -5.42 -8.82
C ILE A 10 8.07 -6.54 -7.94
N LEU A 11 7.27 -6.14 -6.96
CA LEU A 11 6.50 -7.06 -6.12
C LEU A 11 5.02 -6.75 -6.26
N ASP A 12 4.26 -7.69 -6.83
CA ASP A 12 2.81 -7.62 -6.87
C ASP A 12 2.21 -8.42 -5.72
N LEU A 13 1.31 -7.76 -4.99
CA LEU A 13 0.57 -8.30 -3.86
C LEU A 13 -0.91 -8.31 -4.19
N GLU A 14 -1.53 -9.49 -4.14
CA GLU A 14 -2.98 -9.66 -4.20
C GLU A 14 -3.48 -10.20 -2.86
N LEU A 15 -4.47 -9.54 -2.30
CA LEU A 15 -5.15 -9.93 -1.07
C LEU A 15 -6.59 -10.30 -1.42
N ASN A 16 -6.97 -11.53 -1.06
CA ASN A 16 -8.34 -12.01 -1.19
C ASN A 16 -8.86 -12.31 0.22
N MET A 17 -9.85 -11.56 0.65
CA MET A 17 -10.51 -11.71 1.95
C MET A 17 -11.91 -12.26 1.74
N HIS A 18 -12.27 -13.31 2.47
CA HIS A 18 -13.55 -13.97 2.36
C HIS A 18 -14.27 -13.95 3.70
N ALA A 19 -15.49 -13.45 3.71
CA ALA A 19 -16.37 -13.47 4.88
C ALA A 19 -17.07 -14.86 4.98
N THR A 20 -16.38 -15.87 5.55
CA THR A 20 -16.84 -17.27 5.53
C THR A 20 -17.91 -17.57 6.56
N HIS A 21 -17.79 -17.05 7.76
CA HIS A 21 -18.66 -17.41 8.90
C HIS A 21 -19.73 -16.37 9.19
N GLU A 22 -19.36 -15.09 9.16
CA GLU A 22 -20.21 -13.94 9.44
C GLU A 22 -19.76 -12.75 8.61
N ASP A 23 -20.47 -11.63 8.71
CA ASP A 23 -20.04 -10.38 8.09
C ASP A 23 -18.73 -9.91 8.73
N LEU A 24 -17.80 -9.43 7.90
CA LEU A 24 -16.57 -8.79 8.37
C LEU A 24 -16.74 -7.28 8.38
N ILE A 25 -16.48 -6.65 9.52
CA ILE A 25 -16.47 -5.20 9.66
C ILE A 25 -15.00 -4.72 9.63
N PHE A 26 -14.66 -3.92 8.65
CA PHE A 26 -13.41 -3.18 8.60
C PHE A 26 -13.67 -1.79 9.16
N GLU A 27 -13.42 -1.63 10.45
CA GLU A 27 -13.58 -0.34 11.11
C GLU A 27 -12.67 0.72 10.48
N GLU A 28 -13.12 1.98 10.51
CA GLU A 28 -12.30 3.08 10.03
C GLU A 28 -11.07 3.29 10.92
N PHE A 29 -9.89 3.23 10.33
CA PHE A 29 -8.63 3.43 11.02
C PHE A 29 -7.62 4.20 10.18
N LYS A 30 -6.96 5.18 10.79
CA LYS A 30 -6.07 6.10 10.07
C LYS A 30 -4.81 5.41 9.50
N ASP A 31 -4.20 4.49 10.23
CA ASP A 31 -2.84 3.99 9.97
C ASP A 31 -2.79 2.72 9.10
N GLY A 32 -3.97 2.16 8.75
CA GLY A 32 -4.10 0.95 7.92
C GLY A 32 -3.92 1.27 6.45
N PHE A 33 -4.08 0.34 5.51
CA PHE A 33 -4.36 -1.08 5.62
C PHE A 33 -3.14 -1.90 5.18
N VAL A 34 -2.65 -1.71 3.96
CA VAL A 34 -1.40 -2.29 3.46
C VAL A 34 -0.34 -1.21 3.47
N GLY A 35 0.77 -1.46 4.13
CA GLY A 35 1.81 -0.45 4.27
C GLY A 35 3.23 -1.02 4.26
N ILE A 36 4.17 -0.15 3.90
CA ILE A 36 5.60 -0.43 3.95
C ILE A 36 6.33 0.75 4.59
N ARG A 37 7.44 0.46 5.24
CA ARG A 37 8.37 1.50 5.71
C ARG A 37 9.55 1.61 4.75
N THR A 38 9.87 2.85 4.37
CA THR A 38 11.05 3.14 3.56
C THR A 38 12.34 2.97 4.38
N HIS A 39 13.47 2.89 3.66
CA HIS A 39 14.77 3.06 4.28
C HIS A 39 14.84 4.40 5.05
N PRO A 40 15.51 4.47 6.20
CA PRO A 40 15.62 5.71 7.00
C PRO A 40 16.09 6.94 6.19
N ASP A 41 17.04 6.78 5.28
CA ASP A 41 17.54 7.86 4.43
C ASP A 41 16.49 8.43 3.46
N LEU A 42 15.47 7.66 3.11
CA LEU A 42 14.36 8.09 2.26
C LEU A 42 13.24 8.79 3.03
N ARG A 43 13.36 8.97 4.33
CA ARG A 43 12.40 9.77 5.11
C ARG A 43 12.49 11.24 4.69
N LEU A 44 11.39 11.97 4.90
CA LEU A 44 11.31 13.40 4.62
C LEU A 44 11.70 14.26 5.84
N THR A 45 11.75 13.65 7.01
CA THR A 45 12.07 14.32 8.28
C THR A 45 13.07 13.49 9.07
N ALA A 46 14.13 14.13 9.54
CA ALA A 46 15.06 13.53 10.47
C ALA A 46 14.40 13.25 11.83
N SER A 47 14.84 12.18 12.46
CA SER A 47 14.36 11.78 13.79
C SER A 47 15.57 11.36 14.66
N PRO A 48 16.36 12.30 15.20
CA PRO A 48 17.57 12.00 15.93
C PRO A 48 17.35 11.07 17.13
N LYS A 49 16.17 11.19 17.78
CA LYS A 49 15.74 10.29 18.87
C LYS A 49 15.76 8.80 18.47
N TYR A 50 15.53 8.50 17.18
CA TYR A 50 15.53 7.14 16.61
C TYR A 50 16.76 6.88 15.73
N GLY A 51 17.85 7.61 15.94
CA GLY A 51 19.11 7.42 15.22
C GLY A 51 19.16 8.02 13.80
N VAL A 52 18.08 8.61 13.31
CA VAL A 52 18.00 9.21 11.97
C VAL A 52 18.43 10.67 12.02
N LYS A 53 19.74 10.94 11.87
CA LYS A 53 20.34 12.27 11.99
C LYS A 53 20.17 13.14 10.75
N LYS A 54 20.21 12.53 9.56
CA LYS A 54 20.05 13.18 8.25
C LYS A 54 19.12 12.38 7.39
N VAL A 55 18.41 13.04 6.47
CA VAL A 55 17.53 12.41 5.48
C VAL A 55 17.76 13.05 4.12
N TYR A 56 17.63 12.25 3.08
CA TYR A 56 17.82 12.67 1.69
C TYR A 56 16.57 12.38 0.86
N GLY A 57 15.51 11.94 1.54
CA GLY A 57 14.26 11.53 0.91
C GLY A 57 13.48 12.70 0.35
N LYS A 58 12.87 12.41 -0.79
CA LYS A 58 11.82 13.18 -1.43
C LYS A 58 10.62 12.27 -1.64
N ALA A 59 9.44 12.84 -1.72
CA ALA A 59 8.22 12.08 -2.03
C ALA A 59 7.36 12.82 -3.03
N ARG A 60 6.65 12.08 -3.86
CA ARG A 60 5.64 12.59 -4.79
C ARG A 60 4.52 11.57 -4.99
N ASN A 61 3.40 12.01 -5.53
CA ASN A 61 2.31 11.13 -5.94
C ASN A 61 1.91 11.35 -7.41
N SER A 62 0.97 10.55 -7.91
CA SER A 62 0.47 10.63 -9.30
C SER A 62 -0.25 11.95 -9.61
N GLU A 63 -0.69 12.69 -8.60
CA GLU A 63 -1.48 13.92 -8.75
C GLU A 63 -0.61 15.20 -8.66
N GLY A 64 0.73 15.06 -8.74
CA GLY A 64 1.64 16.19 -8.66
C GLY A 64 1.90 16.71 -7.24
N GLY A 65 1.36 16.05 -6.22
CA GLY A 65 1.67 16.38 -4.83
C GLY A 65 3.11 15.99 -4.47
N GLU A 66 3.76 16.77 -3.61
CA GLU A 66 5.14 16.57 -3.19
C GLU A 66 5.33 16.67 -1.68
N GLY A 67 6.40 16.04 -1.21
CA GLY A 67 6.87 16.10 0.18
C GLY A 67 5.80 15.69 1.18
N LYS A 68 5.65 16.45 2.26
CA LYS A 68 4.65 16.17 3.31
C LYS A 68 3.21 16.41 2.84
N GLY A 69 3.02 17.14 1.75
CA GLY A 69 1.70 17.46 1.20
C GLY A 69 0.96 16.27 0.60
N ILE A 70 1.62 15.12 0.43
CA ILE A 70 0.98 13.90 -0.10
C ILE A 70 0.19 13.11 0.95
N TRP A 71 0.37 13.41 2.25
CA TRP A 71 -0.40 12.77 3.31
C TRP A 71 -1.90 13.09 3.19
N GLY A 72 -2.73 12.06 3.34
CA GLY A 72 -4.18 12.21 3.29
C GLY A 72 -4.72 12.54 1.90
N LYS A 73 -3.90 12.41 0.87
CA LYS A 73 -4.31 12.66 -0.52
C LYS A 73 -4.67 11.36 -1.23
N ARG A 74 -5.55 11.48 -2.21
CA ARG A 74 -5.89 10.38 -3.11
C ARG A 74 -4.96 10.40 -4.31
N ALA A 75 -4.52 9.22 -4.73
CA ALA A 75 -3.58 9.06 -5.84
C ALA A 75 -3.58 7.60 -6.32
N ASP A 76 -3.06 7.38 -7.52
CA ASP A 76 -2.83 6.05 -8.06
C ASP A 76 -1.60 5.39 -7.43
N TRP A 77 -0.60 6.21 -7.14
CA TRP A 77 0.66 5.77 -6.53
C TRP A 77 1.33 6.88 -5.71
N VAL A 78 2.19 6.44 -4.81
CA VAL A 78 3.10 7.28 -4.02
C VAL A 78 4.52 6.78 -4.22
N HIS A 79 5.49 7.69 -4.38
CA HIS A 79 6.89 7.39 -4.66
C HIS A 79 7.80 8.15 -3.71
N TYR A 80 8.59 7.42 -2.92
CA TYR A 80 9.68 7.94 -2.09
C TYR A 80 11.02 7.61 -2.73
N TYR A 81 11.92 8.59 -2.83
CA TYR A 81 13.20 8.43 -3.51
C TYR A 81 14.25 9.39 -2.94
N GLY A 82 15.52 9.06 -3.15
CA GLY A 82 16.65 9.86 -2.66
C GLY A 82 17.95 9.08 -2.69
N ALA A 83 18.93 9.52 -1.90
CA ALA A 83 20.19 8.82 -1.76
C ALA A 83 20.16 7.89 -0.54
N ILE A 84 20.52 6.64 -0.73
CA ILE A 84 20.81 5.65 0.32
C ILE A 84 22.31 5.35 0.21
N GLU A 85 23.08 5.65 1.25
CA GLU A 85 24.55 5.48 1.25
C GLU A 85 25.22 6.09 0.02
N GLY A 86 24.76 7.28 -0.38
CA GLY A 86 25.28 8.01 -1.54
C GLY A 86 24.77 7.53 -2.92
N LYS A 87 24.01 6.46 -3.00
CA LYS A 87 23.44 5.92 -4.25
C LYS A 87 21.96 6.28 -4.37
N GLN A 88 21.55 6.72 -5.56
CA GLN A 88 20.15 7.03 -5.82
C GLN A 88 19.30 5.74 -5.83
N ALA A 89 18.20 5.77 -5.13
CA ALA A 89 17.25 4.66 -5.06
C ALA A 89 15.86 5.18 -4.69
N GLY A 90 14.84 4.33 -4.82
CA GLY A 90 13.50 4.67 -4.39
C GLY A 90 12.56 3.48 -4.33
N ILE A 91 11.37 3.76 -3.77
CA ILE A 91 10.25 2.84 -3.72
C ILE A 91 8.98 3.55 -4.14
N ALA A 92 8.29 3.03 -5.14
CA ALA A 92 6.92 3.41 -5.45
C ALA A 92 5.95 2.34 -4.98
N PHE A 93 4.83 2.78 -4.41
CA PHE A 93 3.73 1.93 -4.00
C PHE A 93 2.49 2.35 -4.78
N MET A 94 1.86 1.40 -5.48
CA MET A 94 0.75 1.60 -6.40
C MET A 94 -0.48 0.84 -5.91
N SER A 95 -1.65 1.46 -6.03
CA SER A 95 -2.95 0.83 -5.79
C SER A 95 -3.64 0.59 -7.13
N HIS A 96 -4.09 -0.66 -7.36
CA HIS A 96 -4.75 -0.99 -8.62
C HIS A 96 -6.11 -0.27 -8.73
N PRO A 97 -6.52 0.20 -9.93
CA PRO A 97 -7.80 0.88 -10.10
C PRO A 97 -9.03 0.06 -9.69
N SER A 98 -8.93 -1.27 -9.70
CA SER A 98 -10.01 -2.16 -9.22
C SER A 98 -10.14 -2.27 -7.71
N ASN A 99 -9.22 -1.66 -6.95
CA ASN A 99 -9.31 -1.70 -5.49
C ASN A 99 -10.54 -0.94 -4.98
N LEU A 100 -11.02 -1.36 -3.81
CA LEU A 100 -12.15 -0.75 -3.16
C LEU A 100 -11.90 0.76 -2.94
N THR A 101 -12.69 1.56 -3.62
CA THR A 101 -12.82 3.00 -3.40
C THR A 101 -14.32 3.35 -3.51
N ARG A 102 -14.87 4.06 -2.54
CA ARG A 102 -16.33 4.28 -2.44
C ARG A 102 -16.73 5.74 -2.64
N LYS A 103 -15.82 6.66 -2.32
CA LYS A 103 -16.08 8.12 -2.39
C LYS A 103 -15.30 8.83 -3.50
N ALA A 104 -14.34 8.15 -4.09
CA ALA A 104 -13.53 8.68 -5.18
C ALA A 104 -12.89 7.54 -5.98
N GLU A 105 -12.38 7.84 -7.17
CA GLU A 105 -11.79 6.85 -8.08
C GLU A 105 -10.41 6.35 -7.65
N LYS A 106 -9.73 7.02 -6.70
CA LYS A 106 -8.35 6.76 -6.31
C LYS A 106 -8.23 6.44 -4.83
N SER A 107 -7.25 5.60 -4.50
CA SER A 107 -6.97 5.22 -3.12
C SER A 107 -6.52 6.40 -2.27
N TRP A 108 -6.93 6.39 -1.00
CA TRP A 108 -6.45 7.31 0.01
C TRP A 108 -5.11 6.83 0.60
N TRP A 109 -4.16 7.76 0.82
CA TRP A 109 -2.80 7.42 1.23
C TRP A 109 -2.43 7.98 2.60
N HIS A 110 -2.00 7.10 3.51
CA HIS A 110 -1.29 7.47 4.72
C HIS A 110 0.22 7.51 4.44
N ALA A 111 0.67 8.54 3.71
CA ALA A 111 2.06 8.73 3.29
C ALA A 111 2.76 9.71 4.23
N ARG A 112 3.61 9.21 5.13
CA ARG A 112 4.14 9.97 6.27
C ARG A 112 5.60 10.37 6.06
N ASP A 113 5.92 11.53 6.59
CA ASP A 113 7.27 12.11 6.55
C ASP A 113 8.33 11.26 7.26
N TYR A 114 7.93 10.40 8.19
CA TYR A 114 8.81 9.42 8.84
C TYR A 114 8.94 8.09 8.06
N GLY A 115 8.49 8.05 6.80
CA GLY A 115 8.73 6.94 5.86
C GLY A 115 7.72 5.80 5.91
N LEU A 116 6.55 5.95 6.54
CA LEU A 116 5.45 5.02 6.35
C LEU A 116 4.67 5.40 5.10
N ILE A 117 4.47 4.43 4.20
CA ILE A 117 3.59 4.55 3.04
C ILE A 117 2.51 3.47 3.18
N SER A 118 1.26 3.88 3.29
CA SER A 118 0.15 2.93 3.42
C SER A 118 -1.01 3.33 2.50
N ALA A 119 -1.50 2.36 1.74
CA ALA A 119 -2.77 2.46 1.00
C ALA A 119 -3.89 2.02 1.93
N ASN A 120 -4.88 2.89 2.16
CA ASN A 120 -5.91 2.66 3.16
C ASN A 120 -7.32 2.84 2.61
N PRO A 121 -8.00 1.75 2.18
CA PRO A 121 -9.39 1.79 1.73
C PRO A 121 -10.41 2.02 2.86
N PHE A 122 -9.96 1.99 4.13
CA PHE A 122 -10.79 2.15 5.34
C PHE A 122 -10.38 3.38 6.16
N ALA A 123 -9.73 4.36 5.52
CA ALA A 123 -9.35 5.59 6.19
C ALA A 123 -10.59 6.34 6.69
N PRO A 124 -10.51 7.01 7.86
CA PRO A 124 -11.66 7.74 8.41
C PRO A 124 -12.21 8.80 7.48
N GLU A 125 -13.54 8.88 7.42
CA GLU A 125 -14.24 9.89 6.61
C GLU A 125 -13.84 11.32 6.95
N LYS A 126 -13.67 11.60 8.24
CA LYS A 126 -13.28 12.93 8.76
C LYS A 126 -11.94 13.44 8.26
N ILE A 127 -11.10 12.57 7.69
CA ILE A 127 -9.81 12.94 7.09
C ILE A 127 -9.77 12.68 5.57
N GLY A 128 -10.94 12.54 4.93
CA GLY A 128 -11.08 12.37 3.49
C GLY A 128 -11.01 10.92 2.99
N GLY A 129 -11.05 9.95 3.91
CA GLY A 129 -11.13 8.53 3.59
C GLY A 129 -12.53 8.05 3.23
N ASP A 130 -12.70 6.75 3.05
CA ASP A 130 -13.97 6.11 2.68
C ASP A 130 -14.76 5.58 3.88
N GLY A 131 -14.13 5.56 5.08
CA GLY A 131 -14.77 5.12 6.32
C GLY A 131 -14.81 3.60 6.48
N GLU A 132 -15.68 3.15 7.39
CA GLU A 132 -15.93 1.75 7.67
C GLU A 132 -16.45 0.99 6.44
N TYR A 133 -16.10 -0.27 6.32
CA TYR A 133 -16.61 -1.16 5.27
C TYR A 133 -17.10 -2.49 5.84
N ARG A 134 -18.33 -2.86 5.49
CA ARG A 134 -18.91 -4.16 5.81
C ARG A 134 -18.82 -5.09 4.61
N LEU A 135 -18.13 -6.19 4.75
CA LEU A 135 -18.08 -7.29 3.78
C LEU A 135 -19.08 -8.36 4.24
N PRO A 136 -20.22 -8.53 3.54
CA PRO A 136 -21.25 -9.48 3.94
C PRO A 136 -20.75 -10.92 3.91
N LYS A 137 -21.32 -11.77 4.78
CA LYS A 137 -21.08 -13.21 4.76
C LYS A 137 -21.25 -13.79 3.35
N GLY A 138 -20.32 -14.65 2.96
CA GLY A 138 -20.26 -15.25 1.63
C GLY A 138 -19.68 -14.37 0.54
N GLN A 139 -19.37 -13.12 0.84
CA GLN A 139 -18.75 -12.19 -0.12
C GLN A 139 -17.22 -12.20 0.00
N SER A 140 -16.57 -11.67 -1.03
CA SER A 140 -15.11 -11.55 -1.09
C SER A 140 -14.71 -10.13 -1.45
N LEU A 141 -13.62 -9.66 -0.84
CA LEU A 141 -12.94 -8.43 -1.18
C LEU A 141 -11.56 -8.74 -1.71
N LYS A 142 -11.28 -8.32 -2.94
CA LYS A 142 -9.96 -8.44 -3.57
C LYS A 142 -9.30 -7.07 -3.61
N LEU A 143 -8.06 -6.99 -3.13
CA LEU A 143 -7.22 -5.79 -3.20
C LEU A 143 -5.88 -6.14 -3.86
N ARG A 144 -5.39 -5.26 -4.72
CA ARG A 144 -4.20 -5.46 -5.54
C ARG A 144 -3.26 -4.28 -5.42
N TYR A 145 -1.99 -4.57 -5.19
CA TYR A 145 -0.96 -3.56 -4.99
C TYR A 145 0.31 -3.94 -5.73
N ARG A 146 1.08 -2.93 -6.16
CA ARG A 146 2.42 -3.11 -6.73
C ARG A 146 3.43 -2.25 -5.99
N PHE A 147 4.55 -2.84 -5.64
CA PHE A 147 5.74 -2.14 -5.18
C PHE A 147 6.81 -2.17 -6.27
N VAL A 148 7.39 -1.01 -6.56
CA VAL A 148 8.52 -0.88 -7.48
C VAL A 148 9.71 -0.34 -6.70
N PHE A 149 10.70 -1.19 -6.46
CA PHE A 149 11.97 -0.81 -5.87
C PHE A 149 12.96 -0.54 -7.01
N HIS A 150 13.54 0.66 -7.06
CA HIS A 150 14.45 1.01 -8.15
C HIS A 150 15.79 1.53 -7.65
N ARG A 151 16.81 1.35 -8.48
CA ARG A 151 18.10 2.01 -8.40
C ARG A 151 18.16 3.16 -9.40
N GLY A 152 19.08 4.10 -9.17
CA GLY A 152 19.25 5.25 -10.05
C GLY A 152 18.25 6.39 -9.81
N PRO A 153 18.33 7.45 -10.60
CA PRO A 153 17.50 8.64 -10.43
C PRO A 153 16.01 8.37 -10.61
N ALA A 154 15.18 9.06 -9.82
CA ALA A 154 13.75 8.90 -9.85
C ALA A 154 13.09 9.16 -11.23
N LYS A 155 13.71 10.00 -12.06
CA LYS A 155 13.22 10.29 -13.42
C LYS A 155 13.34 9.07 -14.35
N ASP A 156 14.35 8.22 -14.13
CA ASP A 156 14.64 7.05 -14.95
C ASP A 156 13.85 5.81 -14.52
N ALA A 157 13.23 5.87 -13.33
CA ALA A 157 12.46 4.77 -12.74
C ALA A 157 11.08 4.55 -13.39
N LYS A 158 10.65 5.40 -14.34
CA LYS A 158 9.44 5.23 -15.16
C LYS A 158 8.17 4.83 -14.38
N ILE A 159 7.96 5.41 -13.19
CA ILE A 159 6.89 5.00 -12.26
C ILE A 159 5.50 5.05 -12.90
N ALA A 160 5.21 6.08 -13.71
CA ALA A 160 3.94 6.19 -14.41
C ALA A 160 3.72 5.08 -15.45
N GLU A 161 4.79 4.64 -16.13
CA GLU A 161 4.73 3.51 -17.08
C GLU A 161 4.44 2.20 -16.32
N HIS A 162 5.13 1.95 -15.19
CA HIS A 162 4.85 0.80 -14.32
C HIS A 162 3.40 0.78 -13.85
N PHE A 163 2.84 1.94 -13.49
CA PHE A 163 1.43 2.03 -13.13
C PHE A 163 0.51 1.72 -14.31
N THR A 164 0.77 2.28 -15.49
CA THR A 164 -0.03 2.03 -16.70
C THR A 164 -0.08 0.54 -17.05
N HIS A 165 1.02 -0.18 -16.91
CA HIS A 165 1.07 -1.63 -17.10
C HIS A 165 0.29 -2.37 -16.01
N PHE A 166 0.48 -1.99 -14.75
CA PHE A 166 -0.22 -2.59 -13.62
C PHE A 166 -1.74 -2.40 -13.68
N ALA A 167 -2.20 -1.22 -14.07
CA ALA A 167 -3.62 -0.90 -14.18
C ALA A 167 -4.36 -1.74 -15.24
N LYS A 168 -3.64 -2.26 -16.23
CA LYS A 168 -4.17 -3.12 -17.31
C LYS A 168 -4.03 -4.61 -17.00
N ASP A 169 -3.27 -4.96 -15.97
CA ASP A 169 -3.03 -6.35 -15.59
C ASP A 169 -4.33 -6.94 -15.02
N PRO A 170 -4.88 -8.03 -15.58
CA PRO A 170 -6.10 -8.66 -15.07
C PRO A 170 -5.90 -9.33 -13.70
N GLY A 171 -4.64 -9.51 -13.26
CA GLY A 171 -4.30 -10.25 -12.05
C GLY A 171 -4.48 -11.76 -12.19
N HIS A 172 -4.33 -12.44 -11.08
CA HIS A 172 -4.49 -13.89 -11.04
C HIS A 172 -5.98 -14.24 -10.79
N PRO A 173 -6.48 -15.36 -11.35
CA PRO A 173 -7.77 -15.91 -10.98
C PRO A 173 -7.84 -16.12 -9.46
N THR A 174 -8.94 -15.70 -8.85
CA THR A 174 -9.16 -15.94 -7.43
C THR A 174 -9.42 -17.43 -7.22
N SER A 175 -8.41 -18.20 -6.82
CA SER A 175 -8.65 -19.51 -6.24
C SER A 175 -9.10 -19.31 -4.79
N ILE A 176 -10.34 -19.68 -4.47
CA ILE A 176 -10.72 -19.91 -3.07
C ILE A 176 -9.88 -21.10 -2.65
N MET A 177 -8.83 -20.89 -1.85
CA MET A 177 -8.17 -22.03 -1.22
C MET A 177 -9.24 -22.77 -0.41
N PRO A 178 -9.38 -24.09 -0.60
CA PRO A 178 -10.22 -24.86 0.31
C PRO A 178 -9.74 -24.56 1.73
N SER A 179 -10.69 -24.43 2.66
CA SER A 179 -10.44 -24.21 4.09
C SER A 179 -9.21 -25.03 4.50
N HIS A 180 -8.19 -24.35 5.02
CA HIS A 180 -6.90 -25.00 5.36
C HIS A 180 -7.21 -26.13 6.33
N PRO A 181 -6.83 -27.39 6.03
CA PRO A 181 -7.21 -28.55 6.86
C PRO A 181 -6.55 -28.55 8.25
N GLY A 182 -5.97 -27.45 8.70
CA GLY A 182 -5.21 -27.36 9.94
C GLY A 182 -5.78 -26.45 11.03
N TYR A 183 -6.92 -25.80 10.81
CA TYR A 183 -7.59 -25.10 11.89
C TYR A 183 -8.88 -25.87 12.25
N PRO A 184 -8.94 -26.52 13.43
CA PRO A 184 -10.17 -27.11 13.92
C PRO A 184 -11.28 -26.06 13.98
N GLU A 185 -12.53 -26.44 13.66
CA GLU A 185 -13.68 -25.51 13.69
C GLU A 185 -13.90 -24.87 15.07
N ASP A 186 -13.29 -25.42 16.10
CA ASP A 186 -13.36 -24.98 17.49
C ASP A 186 -12.22 -24.02 17.92
N TYR A 187 -11.24 -23.72 17.04
CA TYR A 187 -10.12 -22.82 17.39
C TYR A 187 -10.59 -21.43 17.83
N LEU A 188 -11.67 -20.92 17.25
CA LEU A 188 -12.26 -19.62 17.60
C LEU A 188 -13.09 -19.66 18.88
N SER A 189 -13.58 -20.84 19.30
CA SER A 189 -14.36 -20.98 20.52
C SER A 189 -13.48 -21.00 21.78
N GLN A 190 -12.22 -21.39 21.66
CA GLN A 190 -11.28 -21.53 22.79
C GLN A 190 -10.58 -20.22 23.17
N ASN A 191 -10.63 -19.16 22.32
CA ASN A 191 -9.96 -17.88 22.54
C ASN A 191 -10.91 -16.71 22.84
N LYS A 192 -12.17 -16.96 23.20
CA LYS A 192 -13.05 -15.95 23.78
C LYS A 192 -12.80 -15.87 25.30
N LYS A 193 -11.80 -15.09 25.69
CA LYS A 193 -11.65 -14.56 27.05
C LYS A 193 -11.47 -13.05 26.97
#